data_8bc687638ce19823290a504313c240e7
#
_entry.id   8bc687638ce19823290a504313c240e7
#
_cell.length_a   1.000
_cell.length_b   1.000
_cell.length_c   1.000
_cell.angle_alpha   90.00
_cell.angle_beta   90.00
_cell.angle_gamma   90.00
#
_symmetry.space_group_name_H-M   'P 1'
#
loop_
_entity.id
_entity.type
_entity.pdbx_description
1 polymer ?
#
loop_
_entity_poly.entity_id
_entity_poly.type
_entity_poly.pdbx_seq_one_letter_code
_entity_poly.pdbx_strand_id
1 'polypeptide(L)'
;TMINGIAKAYPFMGVPFGCFANAADYPPGGKCTGGSMTRTAQQWGDLVRAAYPGYGGPRPPIQLWHGTADTLVPYQLLQEGIKQWTDVFGLGQTPTSSDTPRSGWNRQRFADAAGAVKVESYSIQGAGHALPQSGQAGYAITFFGLDRASSPSASASSSRPPSTSPSASRSTNPTGACRVTDTISAWNTGLTANLTIANTGTTAINGWSLVFTLPNGQTITSGWNASYGPTSGQVTATNVSYNGAIPAGGSTSIGFQATHTGNSGAPATFTLNGSPCTTS
;
A
#
# COMPACT_ATOMS: atom_id res chain seq x y z
N THR A 1 -1.30 0.76 -17.27
CA THR A 1 -2.59 0.07 -17.39
C THR A 1 -3.57 0.74 -16.45
N MET A 2 -4.51 1.52 -16.99
CA MET A 2 -5.61 2.06 -16.20
C MET A 2 -6.61 0.93 -15.97
N ILE A 3 -6.73 0.51 -14.73
CA ILE A 3 -7.80 -0.41 -14.30
C ILE A 3 -8.80 0.45 -13.55
N ASN A 4 -9.97 0.63 -14.15
CA ASN A 4 -11.20 1.19 -13.56
C ASN A 4 -11.02 2.15 -12.37
N GLY A 5 -10.70 3.41 -12.67
CA GLY A 5 -11.01 4.55 -11.80
C GLY A 5 -10.10 4.82 -10.61
N ILE A 6 -9.12 3.98 -10.27
CA ILE A 6 -8.18 4.26 -9.18
C ILE A 6 -6.78 3.76 -9.55
N ALA A 7 -6.10 4.47 -10.42
CA ALA A 7 -4.66 4.32 -10.55
C ALA A 7 -4.00 5.20 -9.49
N LYS A 8 -3.32 4.58 -8.52
CA LYS A 8 -2.48 5.29 -7.55
C LYS A 8 -1.04 5.03 -7.95
N ALA A 9 -0.24 6.07 -8.15
CA ALA A 9 1.15 5.93 -8.56
C ALA A 9 2.07 6.11 -7.36
N TYR A 10 2.99 5.18 -7.20
CA TYR A 10 3.92 5.08 -6.09
C TYR A 10 5.32 4.75 -6.62
N PRO A 11 6.01 5.73 -7.23
CA PRO A 11 7.37 5.53 -7.69
C PRO A 11 8.36 5.57 -6.54
N PHE A 12 9.15 4.50 -6.43
CA PHE A 12 10.35 4.44 -5.59
C PHE A 12 11.56 4.78 -6.45
N MET A 13 12.34 5.80 -6.06
CA MET A 13 13.54 6.21 -6.78
C MET A 13 13.33 6.29 -8.29
N GLY A 14 12.12 6.72 -8.64
CA GLY A 14 11.70 6.87 -10.02
C GLY A 14 12.21 8.16 -10.63
N VAL A 15 11.96 8.30 -11.92
CA VAL A 15 12.25 9.49 -12.71
C VAL A 15 10.95 10.13 -13.17
N PRO A 16 10.95 11.41 -13.54
CA PRO A 16 9.81 12.05 -14.19
C PRO A 16 9.37 11.26 -15.44
N PHE A 17 8.08 11.23 -15.71
CA PHE A 17 7.55 10.68 -16.96
C PHE A 17 8.19 11.38 -18.15
N GLY A 18 8.67 10.61 -19.13
CA GLY A 18 9.37 11.11 -20.30
C GLY A 18 10.88 11.30 -20.10
N CYS A 19 11.43 11.03 -18.91
CA CYS A 19 12.87 11.13 -18.64
C CYS A 19 13.66 10.06 -19.42
N PHE A 20 13.11 8.85 -19.56
CA PHE A 20 13.69 7.74 -20.33
C PHE A 20 13.00 7.56 -21.70
N ALA A 21 12.48 8.64 -22.29
CA ALA A 21 11.81 8.56 -23.58
C ALA A 21 12.75 8.17 -24.73
N ASN A 22 14.05 8.44 -24.59
CA ASN A 22 15.07 8.08 -25.58
C ASN A 22 16.11 7.16 -24.95
N ALA A 23 16.62 6.22 -25.73
CA ALA A 23 17.68 5.30 -25.29
C ALA A 23 18.95 6.04 -24.82
N ALA A 24 19.27 7.20 -25.39
CA ALA A 24 20.40 8.03 -24.99
C ALA A 24 20.25 8.66 -23.58
N ASP A 25 19.04 8.65 -23.01
CA ASP A 25 18.77 9.20 -21.68
C ASP A 25 18.92 8.14 -20.57
N TYR A 26 19.17 6.88 -20.95
CA TYR A 26 19.33 5.73 -20.05
C TYR A 26 20.79 5.53 -19.58
N PRO A 27 21.05 4.85 -18.43
CA PRO A 27 22.41 4.65 -17.89
C PRO A 27 23.33 3.77 -18.78
N PRO A 28 24.65 3.89 -18.57
CA PRO A 28 25.33 4.89 -17.75
C PRO A 28 25.55 6.20 -18.54
N GLY A 29 25.40 7.34 -17.84
CA GLY A 29 25.77 8.65 -18.41
C GLY A 29 24.74 9.35 -19.28
N GLY A 30 23.52 8.81 -19.40
CA GLY A 30 22.41 9.48 -20.07
C GLY A 30 22.00 10.78 -19.36
N LYS A 31 21.36 11.72 -20.06
CA LYS A 31 20.98 13.02 -19.48
C LYS A 31 20.07 12.88 -18.27
N CYS A 32 19.17 11.90 -18.27
CA CYS A 32 18.27 11.63 -17.15
C CYS A 32 19.04 11.09 -15.93
N THR A 33 19.72 9.97 -16.08
CA THR A 33 20.47 9.34 -14.98
C THR A 33 21.74 10.09 -14.59
N GLY A 34 22.28 10.92 -15.46
CA GLY A 34 23.36 11.85 -15.11
C GLY A 34 22.90 13.08 -14.33
N GLY A 35 21.59 13.22 -14.06
CA GLY A 35 21.03 14.35 -13.31
C GLY A 35 21.07 15.69 -14.04
N SER A 36 21.40 15.70 -15.32
CA SER A 36 21.50 16.94 -16.11
C SER A 36 20.19 17.32 -16.83
N MET A 37 19.20 16.43 -16.81
CA MET A 37 17.90 16.71 -17.43
C MET A 37 17.01 17.51 -16.47
N THR A 38 16.94 18.81 -16.73
CA THR A 38 16.07 19.72 -16.00
C THR A 38 15.07 20.36 -16.96
N ARG A 39 13.85 20.60 -16.47
CA ARG A 39 12.77 21.27 -17.22
C ARG A 39 11.99 22.19 -16.29
N THR A 40 11.22 23.11 -16.87
CA THR A 40 10.22 23.83 -16.09
C THR A 40 9.09 22.87 -15.67
N ALA A 41 8.33 23.22 -14.64
CA ALA A 41 7.19 22.43 -14.21
C ALA A 41 6.19 22.21 -15.36
N GLN A 42 5.89 23.26 -16.11
CA GLN A 42 5.02 23.20 -17.28
C GLN A 42 5.54 22.24 -18.36
N GLN A 43 6.84 22.34 -18.71
CA GLN A 43 7.44 21.44 -19.71
C GLN A 43 7.32 19.96 -19.29
N TRP A 44 7.53 19.68 -17.99
CA TRP A 44 7.35 18.34 -17.47
C TRP A 44 5.89 17.89 -17.49
N GLY A 45 4.95 18.73 -17.04
CA GLY A 45 3.52 18.42 -17.02
C GLY A 45 2.95 18.24 -18.43
N ASP A 46 3.44 19.01 -19.41
CA ASP A 46 3.01 18.88 -20.81
C ASP A 46 3.34 17.51 -21.40
N LEU A 47 4.46 16.88 -21.00
CA LEU A 47 4.75 15.50 -21.40
C LEU A 47 3.68 14.52 -20.92
N VAL A 48 3.18 14.69 -19.68
CA VAL A 48 2.10 13.83 -19.14
C VAL A 48 0.79 14.10 -19.86
N ARG A 49 0.46 15.36 -20.13
CA ARG A 49 -0.77 15.73 -20.85
C ARG A 49 -0.74 15.24 -22.29
N ALA A 50 0.42 15.30 -22.94
CA ALA A 50 0.62 14.82 -24.31
C ALA A 50 0.56 13.28 -24.44
N ALA A 51 0.78 12.53 -23.37
CA ALA A 51 0.68 11.07 -23.39
C ALA A 51 -0.76 10.56 -23.65
N TYR A 52 -1.76 11.36 -23.30
CA TYR A 52 -3.16 11.09 -23.63
C TYR A 52 -3.90 12.41 -23.88
N PRO A 53 -3.84 12.93 -25.10
CA PRO A 53 -4.45 14.20 -25.48
C PRO A 53 -5.96 14.20 -25.21
N GLY A 54 -6.47 15.30 -24.63
CA GLY A 54 -7.89 15.46 -24.32
C GLY A 54 -8.39 14.75 -23.06
N TYR A 55 -7.51 14.10 -22.28
CA TYR A 55 -7.93 13.52 -21.02
C TYR A 55 -8.27 14.60 -19.97
N GLY A 56 -9.56 14.74 -19.68
CA GLY A 56 -10.09 15.66 -18.66
C GLY A 56 -10.58 14.95 -17.38
N GLY A 57 -10.35 13.65 -17.25
CA GLY A 57 -10.78 12.87 -16.09
C GLY A 57 -9.94 13.10 -14.83
N PRO A 58 -10.38 12.57 -13.67
CA PRO A 58 -9.68 12.69 -12.41
C PRO A 58 -8.32 11.97 -12.47
N ARG A 59 -7.30 12.59 -11.90
CA ARG A 59 -5.98 12.00 -11.72
C ARG A 59 -5.80 11.55 -10.27
N PRO A 60 -5.26 10.35 -10.04
CA PRO A 60 -4.98 9.87 -8.69
C PRO A 60 -3.84 10.67 -8.04
N PRO A 61 -3.85 10.85 -6.72
CA PRO A 61 -2.73 11.47 -6.02
C PRO A 61 -1.45 10.65 -6.20
N ILE A 62 -0.31 11.33 -6.12
CA ILE A 62 1.02 10.77 -6.36
C ILE A 62 1.85 10.87 -5.08
N GLN A 63 2.53 9.78 -4.73
CA GLN A 63 3.52 9.79 -3.65
C GLN A 63 4.89 9.41 -4.19
N LEU A 64 5.88 10.29 -4.03
CA LEU A 64 7.24 10.17 -4.56
C LEU A 64 8.22 9.87 -3.42
N TRP A 65 9.15 8.92 -3.63
CA TRP A 65 10.15 8.53 -2.64
C TRP A 65 11.54 8.50 -3.25
N HIS A 66 12.53 9.08 -2.55
CA HIS A 66 13.91 9.08 -3.03
C HIS A 66 14.92 9.12 -1.90
N GLY A 67 16.03 8.41 -2.07
CA GLY A 67 17.19 8.48 -1.19
C GLY A 67 18.09 9.65 -1.55
N THR A 68 18.57 10.40 -0.56
CA THR A 68 19.41 11.60 -0.83
C THR A 68 20.83 11.25 -1.28
N ALA A 69 21.27 10.01 -1.06
CA ALA A 69 22.57 9.49 -1.50
C ALA A 69 22.46 8.51 -2.68
N ASP A 70 21.35 8.58 -3.45
CA ASP A 70 21.16 7.76 -4.63
C ASP A 70 22.13 8.21 -5.75
N THR A 71 23.05 7.31 -6.11
CA THR A 71 24.04 7.53 -7.15
C THR A 71 23.68 6.89 -8.50
N LEU A 72 22.65 6.03 -8.53
CA LEU A 72 22.17 5.39 -9.75
C LEU A 72 21.11 6.26 -10.44
N VAL A 73 20.14 6.73 -9.66
CA VAL A 73 19.12 7.70 -10.08
C VAL A 73 19.29 8.93 -9.19
N PRO A 74 19.92 10.00 -9.67
CA PRO A 74 20.28 11.14 -8.83
C PRO A 74 19.07 11.76 -8.11
N TYR A 75 19.24 12.10 -6.84
CA TYR A 75 18.22 12.70 -5.97
C TYR A 75 17.53 13.93 -6.59
N GLN A 76 18.22 14.67 -7.47
CA GLN A 76 17.65 15.79 -8.20
C GLN A 76 16.38 15.40 -8.97
N LEU A 77 16.27 14.15 -9.43
CA LEU A 77 15.10 13.70 -10.19
C LEU A 77 13.83 13.62 -9.34
N LEU A 78 13.95 13.55 -8.00
CA LEU A 78 12.78 13.75 -7.12
C LEU A 78 12.21 15.17 -7.30
N GLN A 79 13.08 16.19 -7.35
CA GLN A 79 12.65 17.58 -7.52
C GLN A 79 11.99 17.79 -8.88
N GLU A 80 12.55 17.18 -9.92
CA GLU A 80 11.94 17.22 -11.26
C GLU A 80 10.59 16.48 -11.29
N GLY A 81 10.46 15.36 -10.57
CA GLY A 81 9.18 14.66 -10.38
C GLY A 81 8.14 15.50 -9.63
N ILE A 82 8.55 16.22 -8.59
CA ILE A 82 7.68 17.16 -7.87
C ILE A 82 7.18 18.25 -8.84
N LYS A 83 8.07 18.87 -9.60
CA LYS A 83 7.69 19.86 -10.62
C LYS A 83 6.65 19.32 -11.60
N GLN A 84 6.87 18.11 -12.10
CA GLN A 84 5.97 17.45 -13.03
C GLN A 84 4.57 17.28 -12.47
N TRP A 85 4.46 16.65 -11.33
CA TRP A 85 3.16 16.28 -10.79
C TRP A 85 2.42 17.46 -10.17
N THR A 86 3.11 18.42 -9.56
CA THR A 86 2.47 19.65 -9.10
C THR A 86 1.87 20.44 -10.27
N ASP A 87 2.57 20.54 -11.41
CA ASP A 87 2.03 21.19 -12.61
C ASP A 87 0.85 20.43 -13.22
N VAL A 88 0.92 19.10 -13.27
CA VAL A 88 -0.19 18.25 -13.75
C VAL A 88 -1.48 18.46 -12.93
N PHE A 89 -1.33 18.74 -11.63
CA PHE A 89 -2.46 19.03 -10.72
C PHE A 89 -2.80 20.53 -10.63
N GLY A 90 -2.07 21.40 -11.31
CA GLY A 90 -2.28 22.85 -11.22
C GLY A 90 -1.91 23.44 -9.85
N LEU A 91 -0.95 22.85 -9.17
CA LEU A 91 -0.49 23.26 -7.85
C LEU A 91 0.75 24.17 -7.92
N GLY A 92 0.95 25.00 -6.88
CA GLY A 92 2.19 25.73 -6.71
C GLY A 92 3.38 24.82 -6.42
N GLN A 93 4.60 25.33 -6.69
CA GLN A 93 5.85 24.60 -6.46
C GLN A 93 6.32 24.64 -4.98
N THR A 94 5.67 25.46 -4.15
CA THR A 94 5.94 25.52 -2.70
C THR A 94 5.05 24.49 -1.99
N PRO A 95 5.61 23.64 -1.14
CA PRO A 95 4.80 22.69 -0.38
C PRO A 95 3.83 23.41 0.57
N THR A 96 2.60 22.91 0.66
CA THR A 96 1.59 23.41 1.62
C THR A 96 1.91 23.01 3.05
N SER A 97 2.66 21.93 3.25
CA SER A 97 3.22 21.54 4.54
C SER A 97 4.46 20.66 4.39
N SER A 98 5.32 20.71 5.40
CA SER A 98 6.52 19.86 5.51
C SER A 98 6.68 19.39 6.94
N ASP A 99 7.09 18.14 7.13
CA ASP A 99 7.38 17.53 8.42
C ASP A 99 8.42 16.41 8.30
N THR A 100 8.82 15.88 9.46
CA THR A 100 9.75 14.75 9.56
C THR A 100 9.06 13.63 10.32
N PRO A 101 8.22 12.81 9.65
CA PRO A 101 7.40 11.80 10.31
C PRO A 101 8.22 10.65 10.92
N ARG A 102 9.49 10.55 10.53
CA ARG A 102 10.49 9.62 11.07
C ARG A 102 11.86 10.26 10.93
N SER A 103 12.77 9.99 11.87
CA SER A 103 14.16 10.51 11.82
C SER A 103 14.79 10.20 10.46
N GLY A 104 15.35 11.22 9.82
CA GLY A 104 15.94 11.15 8.49
C GLY A 104 14.94 11.08 7.31
N TRP A 105 13.63 11.17 7.56
CA TRP A 105 12.61 11.18 6.52
C TRP A 105 11.95 12.54 6.44
N ASN A 106 12.31 13.33 5.47
CA ASN A 106 11.70 14.64 5.23
C ASN A 106 10.53 14.47 4.24
N ARG A 107 9.33 14.88 4.67
CA ARG A 107 8.11 14.81 3.88
C ARG A 107 7.63 16.20 3.48
N GLN A 108 7.26 16.36 2.22
CA GLN A 108 6.58 17.55 1.69
C GLN A 108 5.23 17.16 1.10
N ARG A 109 4.23 18.00 1.31
CA ARG A 109 2.89 17.80 0.78
C ARG A 109 2.46 19.01 -0.04
N PHE A 110 1.77 18.75 -1.13
CA PHE A 110 1.19 19.74 -2.01
C PHE A 110 -0.30 19.45 -2.13
N ALA A 111 -1.11 20.32 -1.54
CA ALA A 111 -2.56 20.19 -1.50
C ALA A 111 -3.24 21.19 -2.41
N ASP A 112 -4.44 20.82 -2.88
CA ASP A 112 -5.33 21.73 -3.60
C ASP A 112 -6.02 22.72 -2.67
N ALA A 113 -6.81 23.63 -3.23
CA ALA A 113 -7.54 24.66 -2.47
C ALA A 113 -8.55 24.09 -1.46
N ALA A 114 -8.99 22.83 -1.63
CA ALA A 114 -9.84 22.12 -0.70
C ALA A 114 -9.05 21.41 0.41
N GLY A 115 -7.73 21.52 0.41
CA GLY A 115 -6.84 20.87 1.38
C GLY A 115 -6.54 19.40 1.06
N ALA A 116 -6.99 18.88 -0.09
CA ALA A 116 -6.69 17.50 -0.48
C ALA A 116 -5.28 17.38 -1.05
N VAL A 117 -4.43 16.58 -0.41
CA VAL A 117 -3.05 16.34 -0.84
C VAL A 117 -3.06 15.56 -2.16
N LYS A 118 -2.49 16.15 -3.20
CA LYS A 118 -2.36 15.56 -4.53
C LYS A 118 -0.96 15.02 -4.81
N VAL A 119 0.05 15.67 -4.25
CA VAL A 119 1.44 15.20 -4.36
C VAL A 119 2.04 15.16 -2.95
N GLU A 120 2.65 14.04 -2.62
CA GLU A 120 3.43 13.89 -1.39
C GLU A 120 4.80 13.34 -1.75
N SER A 121 5.87 13.93 -1.22
CA SER A 121 7.23 13.48 -1.48
C SER A 121 7.97 13.18 -0.19
N TYR A 122 8.85 12.19 -0.25
CA TYR A 122 9.75 11.81 0.84
C TYR A 122 11.19 11.81 0.36
N SER A 123 12.04 12.52 1.10
CA SER A 123 13.49 12.42 1.00
C SER A 123 14.03 11.61 2.17
N ILE A 124 14.72 10.50 1.89
CA ILE A 124 15.30 9.65 2.93
C ILE A 124 16.79 9.95 3.03
N GLN A 125 17.19 10.57 4.13
CA GLN A 125 18.57 11.00 4.38
C GLN A 125 19.54 9.83 4.35
N GLY A 126 20.58 9.94 3.53
CA GLY A 126 21.65 8.96 3.41
C GLY A 126 21.28 7.65 2.71
N ALA A 127 20.01 7.45 2.31
CA ALA A 127 19.63 6.27 1.55
C ALA A 127 20.14 6.37 0.10
N GLY A 128 20.71 5.25 -0.40
CA GLY A 128 21.06 5.06 -1.80
C GLY A 128 19.86 4.50 -2.61
N HIS A 129 20.18 3.88 -3.74
CA HIS A 129 19.17 3.22 -4.61
C HIS A 129 18.70 1.88 -4.02
N ALA A 130 18.17 1.89 -2.80
CA ALA A 130 17.74 0.70 -2.04
C ALA A 130 16.44 0.98 -1.28
N LEU A 131 15.33 1.04 -1.99
CA LEU A 131 13.99 1.14 -1.42
C LEU A 131 13.15 -0.08 -1.87
N PRO A 132 12.07 -0.45 -1.16
CA PRO A 132 11.52 0.21 0.03
C PRO A 132 12.31 -0.09 1.31
N GLN A 133 12.35 0.90 2.21
CA GLN A 133 12.84 0.72 3.57
C GLN A 133 11.73 0.23 4.51
N SER A 134 12.14 -0.38 5.63
CA SER A 134 11.20 -0.85 6.65
C SER A 134 10.22 0.25 7.08
N GLY A 135 8.92 -0.07 7.08
CA GLY A 135 7.83 0.84 7.43
C GLY A 135 7.36 1.79 6.33
N GLN A 136 8.04 1.86 5.19
CA GLN A 136 7.69 2.75 4.08
C GLN A 136 6.32 2.43 3.48
N ALA A 137 5.98 1.15 3.37
CA ALA A 137 4.69 0.70 2.84
C ALA A 137 3.50 1.24 3.66
N GLY A 138 3.64 1.39 4.99
CA GLY A 138 2.59 1.94 5.85
C GLY A 138 2.20 3.37 5.45
N TYR A 139 3.19 4.22 5.13
CA TYR A 139 2.92 5.58 4.66
C TYR A 139 2.20 5.61 3.31
N ALA A 140 2.52 4.68 2.41
CA ALA A 140 1.83 4.56 1.14
C ALA A 140 0.38 4.10 1.33
N ILE A 141 0.16 3.09 2.15
CA ILE A 141 -1.17 2.57 2.49
C ILE A 141 -2.04 3.70 3.05
N THR A 142 -1.52 4.47 4.01
CA THR A 142 -2.23 5.61 4.61
C THR A 142 -2.50 6.72 3.59
N PHE A 143 -1.50 7.10 2.79
CA PHE A 143 -1.66 8.13 1.76
C PHE A 143 -2.75 7.79 0.76
N PHE A 144 -2.83 6.53 0.37
CA PHE A 144 -3.85 6.07 -0.56
C PHE A 144 -5.20 5.73 0.11
N GLY A 145 -5.31 5.87 1.43
CA GLY A 145 -6.52 5.58 2.19
C GLY A 145 -6.91 4.10 2.13
N LEU A 146 -5.94 3.21 1.94
CA LEU A 146 -6.16 1.77 1.91
C LEU A 146 -6.29 1.17 3.31
N ASP A 147 -5.91 1.93 4.34
CA ASP A 147 -6.10 1.65 5.76
C ASP A 147 -7.48 2.09 6.29
N ARG A 148 -8.25 2.83 5.49
CA ARG A 148 -9.60 3.24 5.84
C ARG A 148 -10.57 2.18 5.39
N ALA A 149 -11.29 1.55 6.33
CA ALA A 149 -12.46 0.76 6.00
C ALA A 149 -13.40 1.65 5.17
N SER A 150 -13.80 1.18 3.98
CA SER A 150 -14.82 1.86 3.19
C SER A 150 -16.07 1.96 4.04
N SER A 151 -16.39 3.16 4.53
CA SER A 151 -17.72 3.43 5.07
C SER A 151 -18.73 3.06 3.98
N PRO A 152 -19.73 2.21 4.26
CA PRO A 152 -20.76 1.94 3.27
C PRO A 152 -21.43 3.27 2.95
N SER A 153 -21.38 3.67 1.68
CA SER A 153 -22.17 4.77 1.14
C SER A 153 -23.61 4.48 1.51
N ALA A 154 -24.23 5.40 2.23
CA ALA A 154 -25.63 5.31 2.59
C ALA A 154 -26.47 5.34 1.30
N SER A 155 -26.77 4.18 0.75
CA SER A 155 -27.83 4.00 -0.23
C SER A 155 -29.15 3.96 0.50
N ALA A 156 -30.04 4.81 0.04
CA ALA A 156 -31.36 5.10 0.60
C ALA A 156 -32.14 3.84 1.00
N SER A 157 -32.67 3.91 2.20
CA SER A 157 -33.71 3.06 2.78
C SER A 157 -34.89 2.86 1.82
N SER A 158 -35.20 1.61 1.54
CA SER A 158 -36.58 1.21 1.26
C SER A 158 -37.01 0.21 2.33
N SER A 159 -37.91 0.68 3.15
CA SER A 159 -38.60 -0.04 4.20
C SER A 159 -39.40 -1.23 3.67
N ARG A 160 -39.18 -2.42 4.28
CA ARG A 160 -40.15 -3.53 4.23
C ARG A 160 -40.28 -4.14 5.64
N PRO A 161 -41.51 -4.40 6.10
CA PRO A 161 -41.75 -4.85 7.47
C PRO A 161 -41.44 -6.34 7.70
N PRO A 162 -41.41 -6.78 8.98
CA PRO A 162 -40.83 -8.04 9.38
C PRO A 162 -41.77 -9.24 9.16
N SER A 163 -41.19 -10.37 8.77
CA SER A 163 -41.88 -11.66 8.83
C SER A 163 -41.19 -12.52 9.87
N THR A 164 -41.99 -13.00 10.79
CA THR A 164 -41.64 -13.84 11.94
C THR A 164 -41.59 -15.32 11.57
N SER A 165 -40.73 -16.04 12.30
CA SER A 165 -40.88 -17.43 12.79
C SER A 165 -40.02 -18.51 12.16
N PRO A 166 -39.82 -19.67 12.86
CA PRO A 166 -38.89 -19.83 14.00
C PRO A 166 -37.88 -21.00 13.82
N SER A 167 -36.87 -20.97 14.67
CA SER A 167 -36.20 -22.10 15.33
C SER A 167 -35.83 -23.38 14.58
N ALA A 168 -34.52 -23.61 14.56
CA ALA A 168 -33.96 -24.92 14.84
C ALA A 168 -32.56 -24.74 15.48
N SER A 169 -32.47 -25.06 16.74
CA SER A 169 -31.22 -25.22 17.49
C SER A 169 -30.33 -26.26 16.79
N ARG A 170 -29.08 -25.88 16.50
CA ARG A 170 -27.95 -26.79 16.43
C ARG A 170 -26.78 -26.17 17.17
N SER A 171 -26.28 -26.93 18.09
CA SER A 171 -25.03 -26.71 18.82
C SER A 171 -23.97 -26.12 17.92
N THR A 172 -23.64 -24.84 18.13
CA THR A 172 -22.53 -24.17 17.49
C THR A 172 -21.40 -24.10 18.52
N ASN A 173 -20.29 -24.75 18.19
CA ASN A 173 -19.00 -24.29 18.71
C ASN A 173 -18.96 -22.75 18.53
N PRO A 174 -18.48 -22.00 19.53
CA PRO A 174 -18.38 -20.55 19.35
C PRO A 174 -17.41 -20.25 18.20
N THR A 175 -17.96 -19.90 17.07
CA THR A 175 -17.19 -19.30 15.99
C THR A 175 -16.53 -18.04 16.56
N GLY A 176 -15.22 -17.98 16.53
CA GLY A 176 -14.48 -16.85 17.08
C GLY A 176 -14.94 -15.53 16.45
N ALA A 177 -14.86 -14.46 17.20
CA ALA A 177 -15.25 -13.11 16.75
C ALA A 177 -14.26 -12.54 15.73
N CYS A 178 -13.80 -13.36 14.75
CA CYS A 178 -12.88 -12.95 13.69
C CYS A 178 -13.19 -13.65 12.37
N ARG A 179 -12.87 -12.95 11.29
CA ARG A 179 -12.82 -13.49 9.94
C ARG A 179 -11.48 -13.14 9.30
N VAL A 180 -10.89 -14.10 8.59
CA VAL A 180 -9.71 -13.86 7.77
C VAL A 180 -10.06 -14.08 6.30
N THR A 181 -9.77 -13.07 5.50
CA THR A 181 -9.82 -13.15 4.04
C THR A 181 -8.40 -13.19 3.55
N ASP A 182 -8.06 -14.13 2.67
CA ASP A 182 -6.76 -14.22 2.07
C ASP A 182 -6.82 -14.10 0.53
N THR A 183 -5.79 -13.50 -0.03
CA THR A 183 -5.61 -13.38 -1.48
C THR A 183 -4.19 -13.78 -1.83
N ILE A 184 -4.06 -14.84 -2.61
CA ILE A 184 -2.77 -15.38 -3.06
C ILE A 184 -2.51 -14.95 -4.51
N SER A 185 -1.31 -14.43 -4.76
CA SER A 185 -0.78 -14.20 -6.10
C SER A 185 0.50 -15.02 -6.25
N ALA A 186 0.45 -16.08 -7.06
CA ALA A 186 1.54 -17.03 -7.20
C ALA A 186 2.24 -16.92 -8.55
N TRP A 187 3.54 -17.27 -8.57
CA TRP A 187 4.37 -17.46 -9.76
C TRP A 187 5.22 -18.72 -9.60
N ASN A 188 6.04 -19.08 -10.58
CA ASN A 188 6.74 -20.38 -10.66
C ASN A 188 7.29 -20.97 -9.36
N THR A 189 7.95 -20.16 -8.52
CA THR A 189 8.63 -20.63 -7.30
C THR A 189 8.30 -19.79 -6.08
N GLY A 190 7.35 -18.86 -6.20
CA GLY A 190 7.02 -17.96 -5.10
C GLY A 190 5.56 -17.51 -5.14
N LEU A 191 5.16 -16.88 -4.07
CA LEU A 191 3.83 -16.31 -3.91
C LEU A 191 3.86 -15.05 -3.03
N THR A 192 2.85 -14.24 -3.18
CA THR A 192 2.48 -13.17 -2.24
C THR A 192 1.12 -13.52 -1.64
N ALA A 193 1.03 -13.49 -0.32
CA ALA A 193 -0.21 -13.63 0.42
C ALA A 193 -0.59 -12.29 1.06
N ASN A 194 -1.83 -11.83 0.84
CA ASN A 194 -2.42 -10.70 1.53
C ASN A 194 -3.55 -11.22 2.41
N LEU A 195 -3.47 -10.96 3.71
CA LEU A 195 -4.44 -11.41 4.71
C LEU A 195 -5.14 -10.20 5.32
N THR A 196 -6.46 -10.20 5.33
CA THR A 196 -7.26 -9.21 6.06
C THR A 196 -7.89 -9.88 7.26
N ILE A 197 -7.55 -9.41 8.46
CA ILE A 197 -8.09 -9.87 9.75
C ILE A 197 -9.21 -8.92 10.14
N ALA A 198 -10.44 -9.38 10.12
CA ALA A 198 -11.61 -8.60 10.53
C ALA A 198 -12.07 -9.03 11.92
N ASN A 199 -12.27 -8.06 12.81
CA ASN A 199 -12.92 -8.25 14.10
C ASN A 199 -14.44 -8.24 13.90
N THR A 200 -15.07 -9.40 13.92
CA THR A 200 -16.52 -9.55 13.78
C THR A 200 -17.25 -9.51 15.11
N GLY A 201 -16.52 -9.33 16.22
CA GLY A 201 -17.06 -9.19 17.56
C GLY A 201 -17.54 -7.77 17.88
N THR A 202 -18.07 -7.61 19.08
CA THR A 202 -18.61 -6.33 19.59
C THR A 202 -17.61 -5.55 20.45
N THR A 203 -16.43 -6.12 20.73
CA THR A 203 -15.37 -5.49 21.53
C THR A 203 -14.12 -5.33 20.71
N ALA A 204 -13.35 -4.27 20.98
CA ALA A 204 -12.06 -4.06 20.32
C ALA A 204 -11.04 -5.15 20.74
N ILE A 205 -10.24 -5.60 19.79
CA ILE A 205 -9.09 -6.46 20.03
C ILE A 205 -7.89 -5.54 20.24
N ASN A 206 -7.23 -5.67 21.40
CA ASN A 206 -6.03 -4.90 21.74
C ASN A 206 -4.86 -5.86 21.87
N GLY A 207 -3.99 -5.87 20.86
CA GLY A 207 -2.95 -6.88 20.69
C GLY A 207 -3.50 -8.16 20.08
N TRP A 208 -2.88 -8.62 19.00
CA TRP A 208 -3.32 -9.84 18.32
C TRP A 208 -2.15 -10.71 17.86
N SER A 209 -2.45 -11.99 17.83
CA SER A 209 -1.58 -13.04 17.33
C SER A 209 -2.42 -13.97 16.44
N LEU A 210 -2.10 -14.02 15.16
CA LEU A 210 -2.76 -14.87 14.16
C LEU A 210 -1.89 -16.10 13.90
N VAL A 211 -2.43 -17.27 14.14
CA VAL A 211 -1.76 -18.56 13.89
C VAL A 211 -2.38 -19.23 12.68
N PHE A 212 -1.55 -19.72 11.78
CA PHE A 212 -1.94 -20.49 10.59
C PHE A 212 -0.84 -21.46 10.19
N THR A 213 -1.17 -22.48 9.42
CA THR A 213 -0.18 -23.44 8.91
C THR A 213 0.00 -23.25 7.42
N LEU A 214 1.24 -22.97 7.03
CA LEU A 214 1.61 -22.90 5.60
C LEU A 214 1.50 -24.29 4.96
N PRO A 215 1.00 -24.40 3.73
CA PRO A 215 1.12 -25.60 2.95
C PRO A 215 2.56 -26.12 2.87
N ASN A 216 2.72 -27.43 2.81
CA ASN A 216 4.04 -28.06 2.74
C ASN A 216 4.84 -27.52 1.56
N GLY A 217 6.13 -27.24 1.82
CA GLY A 217 7.04 -26.69 0.83
C GLY A 217 6.99 -25.17 0.70
N GLN A 218 6.18 -24.48 1.49
CA GLN A 218 6.19 -23.02 1.56
C GLN A 218 7.12 -22.53 2.67
N THR A 219 7.86 -21.44 2.38
CA THR A 219 8.73 -20.77 3.35
C THR A 219 8.62 -19.26 3.16
N ILE A 220 8.24 -18.52 4.22
CA ILE A 220 8.17 -17.07 4.20
C ILE A 220 9.57 -16.49 4.04
N THR A 221 9.75 -15.60 3.06
CA THR A 221 11.00 -14.90 2.77
C THR A 221 10.98 -13.46 3.25
N SER A 222 9.81 -12.83 3.28
CA SER A 222 9.60 -11.49 3.83
C SER A 222 8.14 -11.32 4.24
N GLY A 223 7.86 -10.39 5.15
CA GLY A 223 6.50 -10.08 5.56
C GLY A 223 6.35 -8.62 5.94
N TRP A 224 5.12 -8.11 5.92
CA TRP A 224 4.76 -6.73 6.27
C TRP A 224 3.56 -6.69 7.21
N ASN A 225 3.51 -5.61 8.00
CA ASN A 225 2.46 -5.32 8.99
C ASN A 225 2.29 -6.37 10.10
N ALA A 226 3.23 -7.32 10.22
CA ALA A 226 3.31 -8.28 11.32
C ALA A 226 4.74 -8.80 11.47
N SER A 227 5.07 -9.33 12.64
CA SER A 227 6.24 -10.16 12.84
C SER A 227 5.85 -11.61 12.64
N TYR A 228 6.60 -12.36 11.86
CA TYR A 228 6.29 -13.76 11.51
C TYR A 228 7.33 -14.70 12.12
N GLY A 229 6.89 -15.77 12.75
CA GLY A 229 7.76 -16.82 13.27
C GLY A 229 7.00 -18.08 13.68
N PRO A 230 7.55 -19.28 13.39
CA PRO A 230 8.63 -19.55 12.42
C PRO A 230 8.23 -19.21 10.97
N THR A 231 9.17 -19.32 10.02
CA THR A 231 8.92 -18.95 8.61
C THR A 231 8.32 -20.09 7.77
N SER A 232 8.16 -21.29 8.34
CA SER A 232 7.59 -22.46 7.66
C SER A 232 6.77 -23.30 8.63
N GLY A 233 5.91 -24.16 8.13
CA GLY A 233 5.01 -24.97 8.94
C GLY A 233 3.95 -24.12 9.63
N GLN A 234 3.74 -24.31 10.94
CA GLN A 234 2.83 -23.49 11.72
C GLN A 234 3.48 -22.14 12.03
N VAL A 235 2.91 -21.06 11.51
CA VAL A 235 3.39 -19.69 11.61
C VAL A 235 2.52 -18.91 12.59
N THR A 236 3.15 -18.08 13.41
CA THR A 236 2.50 -17.06 14.22
C THR A 236 2.84 -15.69 13.65
N ALA A 237 1.84 -14.94 13.22
CA ALA A 237 1.95 -13.54 12.85
C ALA A 237 1.47 -12.69 14.04
N THR A 238 2.35 -11.86 14.58
CA THR A 238 2.06 -10.98 15.72
C THR A 238 1.98 -9.54 15.27
N ASN A 239 1.04 -8.76 15.82
CA ASN A 239 0.91 -7.35 15.50
C ASN A 239 2.20 -6.56 15.73
N VAL A 240 2.35 -5.49 14.96
CA VAL A 240 3.37 -4.46 15.19
C VAL A 240 2.76 -3.28 15.96
N SER A 241 3.59 -2.33 16.40
CA SER A 241 3.17 -1.26 17.32
C SER A 241 1.99 -0.40 16.84
N TYR A 242 1.80 -0.27 15.55
CA TYR A 242 0.79 0.63 14.96
C TYR A 242 -0.53 -0.05 14.57
N ASN A 243 -0.63 -1.37 14.60
CA ASN A 243 -1.82 -2.11 14.19
C ASN A 243 -2.33 -3.11 15.24
N GLY A 244 -1.88 -2.99 16.48
CA GLY A 244 -2.29 -3.87 17.55
C GLY A 244 -3.75 -3.74 17.96
N ALA A 245 -4.41 -2.61 17.66
CA ALA A 245 -5.81 -2.39 17.96
C ALA A 245 -6.69 -2.62 16.72
N ILE A 246 -7.68 -3.53 16.82
CA ILE A 246 -8.71 -3.74 15.80
C ILE A 246 -10.06 -3.43 16.44
N PRO A 247 -10.70 -2.29 16.13
CA PRO A 247 -12.01 -1.92 16.67
C PRO A 247 -13.08 -2.98 16.37
N ALA A 248 -14.17 -3.00 17.13
CA ALA A 248 -15.33 -3.82 16.80
C ALA A 248 -15.84 -3.47 15.39
N GLY A 249 -16.02 -4.48 14.54
CA GLY A 249 -16.37 -4.32 13.13
C GLY A 249 -15.23 -3.80 12.24
N GLY A 250 -14.05 -3.50 12.81
CA GLY A 250 -12.86 -3.05 12.08
C GLY A 250 -12.01 -4.21 11.55
N SER A 251 -10.97 -3.86 10.79
CA SER A 251 -10.02 -4.83 10.25
C SER A 251 -8.60 -4.28 10.18
N THR A 252 -7.63 -5.19 10.06
CA THR A 252 -6.24 -4.87 9.74
C THR A 252 -5.75 -5.80 8.64
N SER A 253 -4.80 -5.33 7.83
CA SER A 253 -4.22 -6.11 6.73
C SER A 253 -2.74 -6.36 6.98
N ILE A 254 -2.32 -7.60 6.76
CA ILE A 254 -0.95 -8.08 6.83
C ILE A 254 -0.62 -8.85 5.58
N GLY A 255 0.64 -9.19 5.36
CA GLY A 255 0.97 -10.06 4.25
C GLY A 255 2.41 -10.54 4.28
N PHE A 256 2.71 -11.49 3.41
CA PHE A 256 4.04 -12.04 3.28
C PHE A 256 4.33 -12.49 1.85
N GLN A 257 5.61 -12.59 1.53
CA GLN A 257 6.11 -13.34 0.38
C GLN A 257 6.66 -14.68 0.88
N ALA A 258 6.44 -15.71 0.10
CA ALA A 258 6.99 -17.04 0.36
C ALA A 258 7.50 -17.69 -0.92
N THR A 259 8.50 -18.56 -0.77
CA THR A 259 8.84 -19.54 -1.81
C THR A 259 7.96 -20.78 -1.64
N HIS A 260 7.81 -21.57 -2.72
CA HIS A 260 7.14 -22.88 -2.68
C HIS A 260 7.79 -23.88 -3.61
N THR A 261 7.61 -25.17 -3.30
CA THR A 261 8.13 -26.32 -4.09
C THR A 261 7.01 -27.02 -4.89
N GLY A 262 6.05 -26.23 -5.39
CA GLY A 262 4.92 -26.72 -6.21
C GLY A 262 3.55 -26.45 -5.60
N ASN A 263 3.40 -26.31 -4.28
CA ASN A 263 2.13 -25.96 -3.64
C ASN A 263 2.07 -24.48 -3.34
N SER A 264 1.31 -23.72 -4.10
CA SER A 264 1.06 -22.29 -3.95
C SER A 264 -0.29 -21.96 -3.28
N GLY A 265 -0.94 -22.93 -2.65
CA GLY A 265 -2.24 -22.77 -2.00
C GLY A 265 -2.19 -21.88 -0.76
N ALA A 266 -3.36 -21.44 -0.33
CA ALA A 266 -3.55 -20.67 0.90
C ALA A 266 -3.53 -21.55 2.15
N PRO A 267 -3.24 -20.99 3.36
CA PRO A 267 -3.51 -21.66 4.60
C PRO A 267 -5.00 -21.99 4.77
N ALA A 268 -5.31 -23.21 5.21
CA ALA A 268 -6.70 -23.66 5.29
C ALA A 268 -7.49 -23.09 6.49
N THR A 269 -6.79 -22.76 7.57
CA THR A 269 -7.41 -22.32 8.83
C THR A 269 -6.56 -21.26 9.53
N PHE A 270 -7.26 -20.39 10.27
CA PHE A 270 -6.64 -19.33 11.06
C PHE A 270 -7.22 -19.30 12.46
N THR A 271 -6.37 -19.02 13.46
CA THR A 271 -6.81 -18.73 14.82
C THR A 271 -6.26 -17.37 15.25
N LEU A 272 -7.10 -16.53 15.83
CA LEU A 272 -6.74 -15.22 16.35
C LEU A 272 -6.83 -15.24 17.87
N ASN A 273 -5.71 -14.98 18.56
CA ASN A 273 -5.61 -15.06 20.02
C ASN A 273 -6.15 -16.38 20.58
N GLY A 274 -5.89 -17.49 19.88
CA GLY A 274 -6.35 -18.83 20.26
C GLY A 274 -7.79 -19.18 19.87
N SER A 275 -8.56 -18.24 19.31
CA SER A 275 -9.94 -18.48 18.86
C SER A 275 -9.99 -18.69 17.33
N PRO A 276 -10.71 -19.73 16.83
CA PRO A 276 -10.79 -19.98 15.39
C PRO A 276 -11.52 -18.84 14.67
N CYS A 277 -10.99 -18.43 13.53
CA CYS A 277 -11.62 -17.47 12.62
C CYS A 277 -12.39 -18.16 11.50
N THR A 278 -13.43 -17.51 11.00
CA THR A 278 -14.04 -17.88 9.71
C THR A 278 -13.11 -17.45 8.57
N THR A 279 -13.10 -18.20 7.48
CA THR A 279 -12.37 -17.90 6.25
C THR A 279 -13.34 -17.51 5.13
N SER A 280 -12.92 -16.61 4.23
CA SER A 280 -13.73 -16.20 3.07
C SER A 280 -12.85 -15.85 1.88
#